data_8f1a83479fc7185e4b28602e9990a01e
#
_entry.id   8f1a83479fc7185e4b28602e9990a01e
#
_cell.length_a   1.000
_cell.length_b   1.000
_cell.length_c   1.000
_cell.angle_alpha   90.00
_cell.angle_beta   90.00
_cell.angle_gamma   90.00
#
_symmetry.space_group_name_H-M   'P 1'
#
loop_
_entity.id
_entity.type
_entity.pdbx_description
1 polymer ?
#
loop_
_entity_poly.entity_id
_entity_poly.type
_entity_poly.pdbx_seq_one_letter_code
_entity_poly.pdbx_strand_id
1 'polypeptide(L)'
;MGKIKYTPMRIVYHLKYLYLRCKEKRKVKNLGLGLYGKHAKLALPTVISNPSHVFLHDYTRIHGQSIIYNYTGKFIMKEYSGASIELLVVTGNHRPTVGIPHYMLPLSRINDKETDIIVEEDVWIGARVTLLAGAHIGRGAVIGASSLVNKDVPPYAVAVGSPTRIVAS
;
A
#
# COMPACT_ATOMS: atom_id res chain seq x y z
N MET A 1 -1.22 -42.04 -12.98
CA MET A 1 -1.31 -40.58 -13.17
C MET A 1 -2.58 -40.27 -13.96
N GLY A 2 -3.67 -39.89 -13.26
CA GLY A 2 -4.95 -39.57 -13.88
C GLY A 2 -4.90 -38.25 -14.64
N LYS A 3 -5.18 -38.27 -15.94
CA LYS A 3 -5.34 -37.07 -16.75
C LYS A 3 -6.57 -36.30 -16.22
N ILE A 4 -6.35 -35.11 -15.65
CA ILE A 4 -7.45 -34.21 -15.23
C ILE A 4 -8.15 -33.76 -16.52
N LYS A 5 -9.34 -34.35 -16.80
CA LYS A 5 -10.22 -33.91 -17.88
C LYS A 5 -10.84 -32.57 -17.47
N TYR A 6 -10.35 -31.48 -18.04
CA TYR A 6 -10.99 -30.17 -17.88
C TYR A 6 -12.33 -30.20 -18.61
N THR A 7 -13.42 -30.01 -17.87
CA THR A 7 -14.73 -29.79 -18.50
C THR A 7 -14.71 -28.47 -19.29
N PRO A 8 -15.45 -28.36 -20.41
CA PRO A 8 -15.49 -27.12 -21.22
C PRO A 8 -15.75 -25.85 -20.40
N MET A 9 -16.56 -25.96 -19.41
CA MET A 9 -16.92 -24.87 -18.49
C MET A 9 -15.69 -24.35 -17.68
N ARG A 10 -14.81 -25.24 -17.22
CA ARG A 10 -13.57 -24.85 -16.52
C ARG A 10 -12.59 -24.11 -17.42
N ILE A 11 -12.54 -24.46 -18.70
CA ILE A 11 -11.72 -23.78 -19.71
C ILE A 11 -12.23 -22.35 -19.91
N VAL A 12 -13.55 -22.17 -20.06
CA VAL A 12 -14.19 -20.86 -20.22
C VAL A 12 -13.94 -19.97 -19.01
N TYR A 13 -14.09 -20.50 -17.78
CA TYR A 13 -13.78 -19.77 -16.56
C TYR A 13 -12.31 -19.38 -16.49
N HIS A 14 -11.40 -20.26 -16.87
CA HIS A 14 -9.97 -19.98 -16.87
C HIS A 14 -9.60 -18.88 -17.87
N LEU A 15 -10.14 -18.95 -19.08
CA LEU A 15 -9.94 -17.92 -20.12
C LEU A 15 -10.51 -16.57 -19.69
N LYS A 16 -11.72 -16.54 -19.10
CA LYS A 16 -12.33 -15.34 -18.54
C LYS A 16 -11.46 -14.74 -17.41
N TYR A 17 -10.95 -15.58 -16.52
CA TYR A 17 -10.04 -15.16 -15.46
C TYR A 17 -8.74 -14.54 -16.01
N LEU A 18 -8.11 -15.18 -17.01
CA LEU A 18 -6.93 -14.64 -17.67
C LEU A 18 -7.20 -13.31 -18.37
N TYR A 19 -8.31 -13.19 -19.07
CA TYR A 19 -8.75 -11.95 -19.72
C TYR A 19 -8.92 -10.81 -18.71
N LEU A 20 -9.64 -11.06 -17.60
CA LEU A 20 -9.85 -10.07 -16.55
C LEU A 20 -8.53 -9.62 -15.91
N ARG A 21 -7.62 -10.56 -15.65
CA ARG A 21 -6.28 -10.24 -15.14
C ARG A 21 -5.44 -9.41 -16.11
N CYS A 22 -5.51 -9.71 -17.41
CA CYS A 22 -4.82 -8.90 -18.42
C CYS A 22 -5.39 -7.49 -18.49
N LYS A 23 -6.72 -7.35 -18.42
CA LYS A 23 -7.40 -6.05 -18.40
C LYS A 23 -7.03 -5.23 -17.16
N GLU A 24 -6.98 -5.87 -15.99
CA GLU A 24 -6.55 -5.23 -14.74
C GLU A 24 -5.10 -4.76 -14.81
N LYS A 25 -4.18 -5.62 -15.24
CA LYS A 25 -2.76 -5.25 -15.43
C LYS A 25 -2.58 -4.04 -16.35
N ARG A 26 -3.37 -3.98 -17.45
CA ARG A 26 -3.34 -2.83 -18.37
C ARG A 26 -3.82 -1.55 -17.68
N LYS A 27 -4.90 -1.63 -16.90
CA LYS A 27 -5.40 -0.49 -16.11
C LYS A 27 -4.35 0.01 -15.14
N VAL A 28 -3.72 -0.88 -14.37
CA VAL A 28 -2.68 -0.52 -13.41
C VAL A 28 -1.47 0.11 -14.11
N LYS A 29 -1.02 -0.45 -15.24
CA LYS A 29 0.07 0.13 -16.03
C LYS A 29 -0.22 1.56 -16.51
N ASN A 30 -1.49 1.85 -16.81
CA ASN A 30 -1.92 3.17 -17.28
C ASN A 30 -2.10 4.19 -16.15
N LEU A 31 -1.98 3.80 -14.86
CA LEU A 31 -2.05 4.73 -13.74
C LEU A 31 -0.85 5.69 -13.68
N GLY A 32 0.26 5.36 -14.31
CA GLY A 32 1.46 6.20 -14.29
C GLY A 32 2.16 6.21 -12.94
N LEU A 33 2.31 5.03 -12.31
CA LEU A 33 3.07 4.88 -11.07
C LEU A 33 4.53 5.32 -11.27
N GLY A 34 5.13 5.92 -10.25
CA GLY A 34 6.54 6.31 -10.26
C GLY A 34 7.47 5.12 -10.52
N LEU A 35 7.15 3.97 -9.93
CA LEU A 35 7.76 2.68 -10.24
C LEU A 35 6.72 1.58 -10.16
N TYR A 36 6.69 0.70 -11.15
CA TYR A 36 5.93 -0.55 -11.13
C TYR A 36 6.85 -1.69 -11.53
N GLY A 37 7.43 -2.33 -10.52
CA GLY A 37 8.46 -3.34 -10.64
C GLY A 37 8.01 -4.62 -11.33
N LYS A 38 8.98 -5.45 -11.65
CA LYS A 38 8.75 -6.75 -12.24
C LYS A 38 7.99 -7.65 -11.25
N HIS A 39 6.93 -8.28 -11.72
CA HIS A 39 6.03 -9.11 -10.90
C HIS A 39 5.30 -8.37 -9.77
N ALA A 40 5.39 -7.03 -9.69
CA ALA A 40 4.54 -6.25 -8.79
C ALA A 40 3.06 -6.46 -9.11
N LYS A 41 2.21 -6.42 -8.07
CA LYS A 41 0.76 -6.62 -8.19
C LYS A 41 0.04 -5.56 -7.37
N LEU A 42 -0.75 -4.77 -8.04
CA LEU A 42 -1.71 -3.84 -7.44
C LEU A 42 -3.11 -4.28 -7.84
N ALA A 43 -3.89 -4.77 -6.90
CA ALA A 43 -5.26 -5.19 -7.17
C ALA A 43 -6.22 -4.00 -7.12
N LEU A 44 -7.20 -3.97 -8.01
CA LEU A 44 -8.22 -2.94 -8.06
C LEU A 44 -9.53 -3.45 -7.38
N PRO A 45 -10.38 -2.57 -6.86
CA PRO A 45 -10.22 -1.12 -6.87
C PRO A 45 -9.18 -0.63 -5.85
N THR A 46 -8.35 0.31 -6.28
CA THR A 46 -7.43 1.08 -5.41
C THR A 46 -7.50 2.53 -5.84
N VAL A 47 -7.69 3.44 -4.88
CA VAL A 47 -7.70 4.89 -5.10
C VAL A 47 -6.32 5.44 -4.82
N ILE A 48 -5.74 6.20 -5.75
CA ILE A 48 -4.41 6.82 -5.58
C ILE A 48 -4.51 8.28 -5.97
N SER A 49 -4.10 9.19 -5.09
CA SER A 49 -4.16 10.62 -5.34
C SER A 49 -3.07 11.10 -6.29
N ASN A 50 -1.83 10.63 -6.09
CA ASN A 50 -0.69 10.94 -6.96
C ASN A 50 0.06 9.67 -7.34
N PRO A 51 -0.30 9.03 -8.45
CA PRO A 51 0.33 7.79 -8.87
C PRO A 51 1.84 7.89 -9.10
N SER A 52 2.34 9.04 -9.59
CA SER A 52 3.77 9.25 -9.85
C SER A 52 4.64 9.19 -8.57
N HIS A 53 4.03 9.33 -7.40
CA HIS A 53 4.69 9.23 -6.09
C HIS A 53 4.50 7.84 -5.43
N VAL A 54 4.03 6.84 -6.16
CA VAL A 54 3.92 5.46 -5.69
C VAL A 54 5.00 4.61 -6.35
N PHE A 55 5.83 3.97 -5.54
CA PHE A 55 6.95 3.14 -5.97
C PHE A 55 6.78 1.72 -5.45
N LEU A 56 6.37 0.82 -6.32
CA LEU A 56 6.23 -0.59 -6.03
C LEU A 56 7.39 -1.34 -6.69
N HIS A 57 8.34 -1.80 -5.88
CA HIS A 57 9.49 -2.56 -6.35
C HIS A 57 9.10 -3.98 -6.77
N ASP A 58 10.08 -4.78 -7.14
CA ASP A 58 9.88 -6.13 -7.67
C ASP A 58 9.18 -7.04 -6.65
N TYR A 59 8.26 -7.88 -7.15
CA TYR A 59 7.52 -8.86 -6.34
C TYR A 59 6.66 -8.30 -5.22
N THR A 60 6.41 -6.97 -5.19
CA THR A 60 5.48 -6.38 -4.22
C THR A 60 4.03 -6.74 -4.52
N ARG A 61 3.18 -6.71 -3.48
CA ARG A 61 1.75 -6.97 -3.63
C ARG A 61 0.92 -6.06 -2.75
N ILE A 62 -0.08 -5.41 -3.34
CA ILE A 62 -1.14 -4.70 -2.62
C ILE A 62 -2.47 -5.29 -3.06
N HIS A 63 -3.26 -5.76 -2.10
CA HIS A 63 -4.62 -6.24 -2.35
C HIS A 63 -5.60 -5.07 -2.53
N GLY A 64 -6.76 -5.35 -3.14
CA GLY A 64 -7.75 -4.33 -3.51
C GLY A 64 -8.44 -3.64 -2.33
N GLN A 65 -9.30 -2.68 -2.65
CA GLN A 65 -10.01 -1.80 -1.71
C GLN A 65 -9.07 -0.91 -0.89
N SER A 66 -7.86 -0.64 -1.42
CA SER A 66 -6.85 0.18 -0.77
C SER A 66 -6.98 1.64 -1.19
N ILE A 67 -6.56 2.56 -0.31
CA ILE A 67 -6.57 4.00 -0.54
C ILE A 67 -5.18 4.56 -0.24
N ILE A 68 -4.59 5.27 -1.20
CA ILE A 68 -3.28 5.88 -1.09
C ILE A 68 -3.42 7.39 -1.31
N TYR A 69 -3.54 8.15 -0.20
CA TYR A 69 -3.54 9.60 -0.19
C TYR A 69 -2.11 10.12 -0.05
N ASN A 70 -1.48 10.37 -1.21
CA ASN A 70 -0.06 10.71 -1.31
C ASN A 70 0.16 11.95 -2.17
N TYR A 71 -0.53 13.06 -1.87
CA TYR A 71 -0.44 14.28 -2.66
C TYR A 71 0.99 14.81 -2.75
N THR A 72 1.72 14.74 -1.69
CA THR A 72 2.99 15.40 -1.48
C THR A 72 4.13 14.41 -1.22
N GLY A 73 4.01 13.49 -0.28
CA GLY A 73 5.01 12.47 0.02
C GLY A 73 4.95 11.25 -0.88
N LYS A 74 5.99 10.45 -0.87
CA LYS A 74 6.09 9.20 -1.61
C LYS A 74 5.63 8.03 -0.75
N PHE A 75 5.06 7.04 -1.42
CA PHE A 75 4.83 5.73 -0.85
C PHE A 75 5.72 4.71 -1.57
N ILE A 76 6.64 4.11 -0.83
CA ILE A 76 7.66 3.21 -1.36
C ILE A 76 7.51 1.86 -0.70
N MET A 77 7.26 0.82 -1.50
CA MET A 77 7.34 -0.58 -1.07
C MET A 77 8.50 -1.25 -1.75
N LYS A 78 9.45 -1.73 -0.96
CA LYS A 78 10.61 -2.49 -1.44
C LYS A 78 10.25 -3.95 -1.70
N GLU A 79 11.19 -4.69 -2.25
CA GLU A 79 11.01 -6.01 -2.83
C GLU A 79 10.37 -7.01 -1.85
N TYR A 80 9.59 -7.93 -2.40
CA TYR A 80 8.94 -9.04 -1.67
C TYR A 80 7.91 -8.64 -0.61
N SER A 81 7.65 -7.34 -0.42
CA SER A 81 6.68 -6.87 0.57
C SER A 81 5.25 -7.03 0.10
N GLY A 82 4.35 -7.28 1.05
CA GLY A 82 2.95 -7.49 0.77
C GLY A 82 2.02 -6.77 1.73
N ALA A 83 0.95 -6.19 1.19
CA ALA A 83 -0.15 -5.63 1.98
C ALA A 83 -1.47 -6.34 1.65
N SER A 84 -2.22 -6.65 2.68
CA SER A 84 -3.56 -7.22 2.57
C SER A 84 -4.59 -6.17 2.14
N ILE A 85 -5.85 -6.54 2.15
CA ILE A 85 -6.96 -5.68 1.72
C ILE A 85 -7.13 -4.44 2.60
N GLU A 86 -7.71 -3.38 2.02
CA GLU A 86 -8.09 -2.16 2.74
C GLU A 86 -6.89 -1.44 3.39
N LEU A 87 -5.73 -1.46 2.73
CA LEU A 87 -4.59 -0.65 3.15
C LEU A 87 -4.93 0.84 2.98
N LEU A 88 -4.75 1.64 4.03
CA LEU A 88 -4.84 3.09 3.99
C LEU A 88 -3.45 3.70 4.16
N VAL A 89 -3.01 4.49 3.19
CA VAL A 89 -1.74 5.22 3.21
C VAL A 89 -2.01 6.71 3.17
N VAL A 90 -1.47 7.48 4.12
CA VAL A 90 -1.64 8.94 4.18
C VAL A 90 -0.28 9.59 4.40
N THR A 91 0.30 10.18 3.35
CA THR A 91 1.63 10.82 3.43
C THR A 91 1.57 12.28 3.86
N GLY A 92 0.39 12.89 3.82
CA GLY A 92 0.20 14.29 4.19
C GLY A 92 -0.34 14.46 5.61
N ASN A 93 -0.09 15.63 6.17
CA ASN A 93 -0.69 16.04 7.44
C ASN A 93 -1.03 17.53 7.38
N HIS A 94 -2.03 17.95 8.16
CA HIS A 94 -2.40 19.36 8.30
C HIS A 94 -1.75 19.93 9.56
N ARG A 95 -1.14 21.11 9.42
CA ARG A 95 -0.58 21.83 10.55
C ARG A 95 -1.65 22.76 11.15
N PRO A 96 -2.26 22.41 12.29
CA PRO A 96 -3.25 23.27 12.93
C PRO A 96 -2.58 24.58 13.35
N THR A 97 -3.31 25.68 13.17
CA THR A 97 -2.87 27.01 13.61
C THR A 97 -3.91 27.56 14.60
N VAL A 98 -3.45 27.89 15.81
CA VAL A 98 -4.33 28.44 16.83
C VAL A 98 -4.97 29.74 16.35
N GLY A 99 -6.28 29.88 16.54
CA GLY A 99 -7.04 31.06 16.16
C GLY A 99 -7.46 31.15 14.69
N ILE A 100 -7.07 30.19 13.85
CA ILE A 100 -7.49 30.14 12.47
C ILE A 100 -8.32 28.86 12.23
N PRO A 101 -9.59 28.97 11.79
CA PRO A 101 -10.38 27.82 11.42
C PRO A 101 -9.68 26.97 10.36
N HIS A 102 -9.72 25.66 10.49
CA HIS A 102 -9.02 24.73 9.59
C HIS A 102 -9.35 24.97 8.11
N TYR A 103 -10.61 25.25 7.79
CA TYR A 103 -11.08 25.53 6.43
C TYR A 103 -10.40 26.76 5.78
N MET A 104 -9.94 27.72 6.61
CA MET A 104 -9.28 28.94 6.14
C MET A 104 -7.77 28.78 6.00
N LEU A 105 -7.21 27.63 6.38
CA LEU A 105 -5.78 27.36 6.20
C LEU A 105 -5.50 27.11 4.72
N PRO A 106 -4.53 27.83 4.10
CA PRO A 106 -4.15 27.56 2.73
C PRO A 106 -3.53 26.16 2.62
N LEU A 107 -3.71 25.53 1.47
CA LEU A 107 -3.13 24.22 1.16
C LEU A 107 -1.60 24.19 1.34
N SER A 108 -0.92 25.34 1.22
CA SER A 108 0.52 25.48 1.48
C SER A 108 0.94 25.26 2.94
N ARG A 109 -0.02 25.16 3.88
CA ARG A 109 0.25 24.77 5.26
C ARG A 109 -0.06 23.30 5.57
N ILE A 110 -0.29 22.50 4.56
CA ILE A 110 -0.08 21.06 4.66
C ILE A 110 1.38 20.90 5.07
N ASN A 111 1.62 20.08 6.08
CA ASN A 111 2.93 19.96 6.72
C ASN A 111 4.03 19.77 5.66
N ASP A 112 4.89 20.76 5.56
CA ASP A 112 6.08 20.77 4.70
C ASP A 112 7.20 19.80 5.16
N LYS A 113 7.08 19.24 6.36
CA LYS A 113 7.86 18.07 6.77
C LYS A 113 7.17 16.81 6.28
N GLU A 114 7.13 16.70 4.96
CA GLU A 114 6.71 15.49 4.36
C GLU A 114 7.65 14.42 4.65
N THR A 115 7.04 13.40 5.05
CA THR A 115 7.75 12.21 5.35
C THR A 115 7.16 11.14 4.45
N ASP A 116 8.01 10.69 3.56
CA ASP A 116 7.74 9.51 2.77
C ASP A 116 7.36 8.35 3.69
N ILE A 117 6.52 7.48 3.21
CA ILE A 117 6.22 6.22 3.89
C ILE A 117 7.03 5.14 3.20
N ILE A 118 7.90 4.48 3.96
CA ILE A 118 8.82 3.47 3.44
C ILE A 118 8.49 2.11 4.07
N VAL A 119 8.25 1.14 3.22
CA VAL A 119 8.10 -0.27 3.57
C VAL A 119 9.31 -0.99 3.01
N GLU A 120 10.19 -1.48 3.89
CA GLU A 120 11.41 -2.19 3.51
C GLU A 120 11.09 -3.57 2.91
N GLU A 121 12.13 -4.35 2.56
CA GLU A 121 11.98 -5.66 1.95
C GLU A 121 11.31 -6.67 2.88
N ASP A 122 10.58 -7.62 2.30
CA ASP A 122 10.01 -8.78 2.99
C ASP A 122 9.05 -8.42 4.15
N VAL A 123 8.40 -7.27 4.08
CA VAL A 123 7.42 -6.82 5.08
C VAL A 123 6.04 -7.39 4.78
N TRP A 124 5.36 -7.88 5.82
CA TRP A 124 3.95 -8.26 5.73
C TRP A 124 3.03 -7.27 6.45
N ILE A 125 2.08 -6.71 5.72
CA ILE A 125 1.08 -5.78 6.25
C ILE A 125 -0.29 -6.45 6.23
N GLY A 126 -0.90 -6.60 7.41
CA GLY A 126 -2.22 -7.16 7.60
C GLY A 126 -3.35 -6.32 6.99
N ALA A 127 -4.57 -6.84 7.05
CA ALA A 127 -5.76 -6.13 6.53
C ALA A 127 -6.10 -4.89 7.36
N ARG A 128 -6.65 -3.85 6.69
CA ARG A 128 -7.10 -2.61 7.35
C ARG A 128 -6.02 -1.86 8.10
N VAL A 129 -4.79 -1.97 7.68
CA VAL A 129 -3.69 -1.22 8.29
C VAL A 129 -3.71 0.22 7.76
N THR A 130 -3.46 1.17 8.66
CA THR A 130 -3.25 2.59 8.32
C THR A 130 -1.78 2.95 8.50
N LEU A 131 -1.16 3.45 7.43
CA LEU A 131 0.20 4.00 7.45
C LEU A 131 0.12 5.52 7.37
N LEU A 132 0.68 6.21 8.36
CA LEU A 132 0.72 7.67 8.40
C LEU A 132 2.09 8.20 8.00
N ALA A 133 2.12 9.47 7.65
CA ALA A 133 3.31 10.21 7.23
C ALA A 133 4.52 9.92 8.13
N GLY A 134 5.64 9.57 7.54
CA GLY A 134 6.91 9.25 8.21
C GLY A 134 7.02 7.84 8.77
N ALA A 135 6.04 6.98 8.56
CA ALA A 135 6.17 5.59 8.96
C ALA A 135 7.28 4.92 8.13
N HIS A 136 8.27 4.36 8.82
CA HIS A 136 9.32 3.53 8.24
C HIS A 136 9.24 2.13 8.83
N ILE A 137 8.91 1.16 8.01
CA ILE A 137 8.72 -0.23 8.42
C ILE A 137 9.94 -1.03 8.00
N GLY A 138 10.70 -1.47 8.99
CA GLY A 138 11.95 -2.17 8.79
C GLY A 138 11.76 -3.55 8.14
N ARG A 139 12.83 -4.01 7.49
CA ARG A 139 12.89 -5.28 6.75
C ARG A 139 12.34 -6.46 7.56
N GLY A 140 11.56 -7.30 6.93
CA GLY A 140 11.02 -8.53 7.54
C GLY A 140 10.02 -8.30 8.67
N ALA A 141 9.58 -7.05 8.90
CA ALA A 141 8.60 -6.76 9.93
C ALA A 141 7.19 -7.23 9.55
N VAL A 142 6.38 -7.48 10.55
CA VAL A 142 4.97 -7.86 10.41
C VAL A 142 4.09 -6.83 11.08
N ILE A 143 3.14 -6.26 10.35
CA ILE A 143 2.13 -5.36 10.89
C ILE A 143 0.81 -6.11 10.99
N GLY A 144 0.30 -6.26 12.21
CA GLY A 144 -0.98 -6.93 12.45
C GLY A 144 -2.16 -6.16 11.87
N ALA A 145 -3.24 -6.88 11.58
CA ALA A 145 -4.45 -6.28 11.02
C ALA A 145 -5.03 -5.16 11.91
N SER A 146 -5.66 -4.18 11.29
CA SER A 146 -6.30 -3.01 11.94
C SER A 146 -5.34 -2.16 12.78
N SER A 147 -4.04 -2.22 12.49
CA SER A 147 -3.03 -1.40 13.16
C SER A 147 -2.88 -0.02 12.52
N LEU A 148 -2.46 0.96 13.35
CA LEU A 148 -2.11 2.30 12.91
C LEU A 148 -0.62 2.54 13.16
N VAL A 149 0.14 2.67 12.07
CA VAL A 149 1.58 2.91 12.08
C VAL A 149 1.84 4.39 11.87
N ASN A 150 2.38 5.07 12.88
CA ASN A 150 2.70 6.51 12.86
C ASN A 150 4.15 6.79 13.28
N LYS A 151 4.98 5.76 13.31
CA LYS A 151 6.40 5.81 13.70
C LYS A 151 7.15 4.63 13.13
N ASP A 152 8.46 4.59 13.33
CA ASP A 152 9.31 3.52 12.87
C ASP A 152 8.97 2.19 13.55
N VAL A 153 9.01 1.13 12.75
CA VAL A 153 8.93 -0.27 13.19
C VAL A 153 10.28 -0.92 12.92
N PRO A 154 10.97 -1.46 13.94
CA PRO A 154 12.27 -2.09 13.76
C PRO A 154 12.23 -3.28 12.79
N PRO A 155 13.35 -3.63 12.16
CA PRO A 155 13.46 -4.84 11.35
C PRO A 155 13.06 -6.09 12.16
N TYR A 156 12.36 -7.02 11.48
CA TYR A 156 11.90 -8.31 12.02
C TYR A 156 10.93 -8.24 13.20
N ALA A 157 10.48 -7.03 13.55
CA ALA A 157 9.52 -6.84 14.62
C ALA A 157 8.09 -7.19 14.21
N VAL A 158 7.29 -7.63 15.18
CA VAL A 158 5.82 -7.73 15.05
C VAL A 158 5.20 -6.56 15.77
N ALA A 159 4.48 -5.69 15.01
CA ALA A 159 3.82 -4.50 15.51
C ALA A 159 2.30 -4.61 15.34
N VAL A 160 1.55 -4.32 16.40
CA VAL A 160 0.09 -4.43 16.42
C VAL A 160 -0.56 -3.26 17.18
N GLY A 161 -1.81 -2.96 16.85
CA GLY A 161 -2.64 -2.02 17.59
C GLY A 161 -2.70 -0.60 17.01
N SER A 162 -3.48 0.27 17.65
CA SER A 162 -3.70 1.66 17.25
C SER A 162 -3.53 2.57 18.48
N PRO A 163 -2.42 3.31 18.59
CA PRO A 163 -1.20 3.23 17.76
C PRO A 163 -0.44 1.90 17.93
N THR A 164 0.40 1.57 16.97
CA THR A 164 1.17 0.33 17.00
C THR A 164 2.11 0.25 18.19
N ARG A 165 2.22 -0.98 18.74
CA ARG A 165 3.20 -1.38 19.74
C ARG A 165 3.93 -2.62 19.26
N ILE A 166 5.22 -2.72 19.55
CA ILE A 166 6.03 -3.90 19.27
C ILE A 166 5.66 -4.98 20.29
N VAL A 167 5.30 -6.16 19.80
CA VAL A 167 4.91 -7.31 20.66
C VAL A 167 5.89 -8.47 20.54
N ALA A 168 6.72 -8.50 19.50
CA ALA A 168 7.83 -9.43 19.30
C ALA A 168 8.90 -8.81 18.40
N SER A 169 10.13 -9.24 18.53
CA SER A 169 11.30 -8.84 17.72
C SER A 169 12.33 -9.96 17.70
#